data_005127416efff407ef4499876982a131
#
_entry.id   005127416efff407ef4499876982a131
#
_cell.length_a   1.000
_cell.length_b   1.000
_cell.length_c   1.000
_cell.angle_alpha   90.00
_cell.angle_beta   90.00
_cell.angle_gamma   90.00
#
_symmetry.space_group_name_H-M   'P 1'
#
loop_
_entity.id
_entity.type
_entity.pdbx_description
1 polymer ?
#
loop_
_entity_poly.entity_id
_entity_poly.type
_entity_poly.pdbx_seq_one_letter_code
_entity_poly.pdbx_strand_id
1 'polypeptide(L)'
;MLFIAYQCALIAVIIAAMFLIGGLFGGTWLLITGEVNEVATYFAALSGYYLGFYFMFLAFTNKNNYNDNTSGVATLLSIIDELSAQELQETAFIFFDNEEKGKKGSKGYFADHKAEMQDKLVINFDCVGYGGHIVFIAKPDAEQKTEYSALCQSFPNGNGFESTFYPKKGSQANSDYLSFPCGVGCMACKKSQKGMLYTPYIHTPKDVVANNENIAYITQNIKSFVEKL
;
A
#
# COMPACT_ATOMS: atom_id res chain seq x y z
N MET A 1 -21.17 10.33 -7.54
CA MET A 1 -19.76 9.96 -7.61
C MET A 1 -19.35 9.31 -8.93
N LEU A 2 -20.03 8.26 -9.40
CA LEU A 2 -19.76 7.61 -10.71
C LEU A 2 -19.78 8.60 -11.89
N PHE A 3 -20.71 9.55 -11.91
CA PHE A 3 -20.85 10.52 -12.99
C PHE A 3 -19.64 11.47 -13.10
N ILE A 4 -19.11 11.93 -11.98
CA ILE A 4 -17.91 12.80 -11.96
C ILE A 4 -16.68 12.02 -12.41
N ALA A 5 -16.52 10.79 -11.96
CA ALA A 5 -15.41 9.92 -12.39
C ALA A 5 -15.47 9.63 -13.90
N TYR A 6 -16.66 9.41 -14.46
CA TYR A 6 -16.87 9.23 -15.89
C TYR A 6 -16.52 10.49 -16.68
N GLN A 7 -16.93 11.68 -16.20
CA GLN A 7 -16.59 12.96 -16.82
C GLN A 7 -15.08 13.22 -16.81
N CYS A 8 -14.40 12.94 -15.69
CA CYS A 8 -12.95 13.09 -15.60
C CYS A 8 -12.22 12.12 -16.54
N ALA A 9 -12.69 10.88 -16.66
CA ALA A 9 -12.13 9.90 -17.59
C ALA A 9 -12.34 10.32 -19.05
N LEU A 10 -13.53 10.83 -19.39
CA LEU A 10 -13.83 11.32 -20.73
C LEU A 10 -12.94 12.52 -21.10
N ILE A 11 -12.77 13.49 -20.19
CA ILE A 11 -11.89 14.65 -20.39
C ILE A 11 -10.44 14.17 -20.59
N ALA A 12 -9.95 13.23 -19.80
CA ALA A 12 -8.60 12.68 -19.94
C ALA A 12 -8.39 12.01 -21.30
N VAL A 13 -9.38 11.26 -21.79
CA VAL A 13 -9.36 10.64 -23.14
C VAL A 13 -9.34 11.69 -24.25
N ILE A 14 -10.13 12.74 -24.13
CA ILE A 14 -10.17 13.85 -25.11
C ILE A 14 -8.81 14.56 -25.14
N ILE A 15 -8.23 14.87 -23.98
CA ILE A 15 -6.91 15.50 -23.90
C ILE A 15 -5.83 14.61 -24.53
N ALA A 16 -5.82 13.32 -24.22
CA ALA A 16 -4.89 12.35 -24.82
C ALA A 16 -5.04 12.26 -26.34
N ALA A 17 -6.27 12.26 -26.84
CA ALA A 17 -6.56 12.28 -28.29
C ALA A 17 -6.05 13.56 -28.96
N MET A 18 -6.22 14.73 -28.34
CA MET A 18 -5.70 16.01 -28.85
C MET A 18 -4.17 16.00 -28.94
N PHE A 19 -3.48 15.45 -27.95
CA PHE A 19 -2.02 15.32 -27.97
C PHE A 19 -1.54 14.33 -29.04
N LEU A 20 -2.23 13.20 -29.24
CA LEU A 20 -1.93 12.23 -30.30
C LEU A 20 -2.09 12.85 -31.68
N ILE A 21 -3.17 13.60 -31.93
CA ILE A 21 -3.43 14.29 -33.19
C ILE A 21 -2.33 15.35 -33.44
N GLY A 22 -1.98 16.15 -32.42
CA GLY A 22 -0.92 17.14 -32.50
C GLY A 22 0.43 16.52 -32.81
N GLY A 23 0.76 15.38 -32.19
CA GLY A 23 1.99 14.64 -32.45
C GLY A 23 2.06 14.05 -33.87
N LEU A 24 0.94 13.49 -34.36
CA LEU A 24 0.81 13.02 -35.74
C LEU A 24 0.97 14.16 -36.75
N PHE A 25 0.34 15.31 -36.48
CA PHE A 25 0.46 16.49 -37.36
C PHE A 25 1.90 17.00 -37.42
N GLY A 26 2.60 17.07 -36.27
CA GLY A 26 4.00 17.48 -36.21
C GLY A 26 4.96 16.52 -36.91
N GLY A 27 4.73 15.22 -36.73
CA GLY A 27 5.49 14.21 -37.47
C GLY A 27 5.30 14.28 -38.98
N THR A 28 4.05 14.50 -39.41
CA THR A 28 3.72 14.67 -40.85
C THR A 28 4.34 15.95 -41.40
N TRP A 29 4.32 17.05 -40.64
CA TRP A 29 4.97 18.31 -41.00
C TRP A 29 6.47 18.14 -41.25
N LEU A 30 7.17 17.49 -40.31
CA LEU A 30 8.57 17.19 -40.39
C LEU A 30 8.92 16.36 -41.67
N LEU A 31 8.09 15.34 -41.96
CA LEU A 31 8.27 14.47 -43.11
C LEU A 31 8.08 15.23 -44.45
N ILE A 32 7.18 16.21 -44.51
CA ILE A 32 6.89 16.97 -45.75
C ILE A 32 7.85 18.11 -45.93
N THR A 33 8.20 18.85 -44.89
CA THR A 33 8.97 20.10 -45.01
C THR A 33 10.45 19.91 -44.65
N GLY A 34 10.83 18.85 -43.98
CA GLY A 34 12.18 18.64 -43.42
C GLY A 34 12.51 19.57 -42.26
N GLU A 35 11.57 20.42 -41.83
CA GLU A 35 11.77 21.37 -40.73
C GLU A 35 11.09 20.89 -39.43
N VAL A 36 11.81 21.08 -38.32
CA VAL A 36 11.27 20.78 -37.00
C VAL A 36 10.34 21.91 -36.54
N ASN A 37 9.08 21.61 -36.38
CA ASN A 37 8.14 22.52 -35.74
C ASN A 37 8.18 22.34 -34.22
N GLU A 38 8.66 23.35 -33.46
CA GLU A 38 8.83 23.28 -32.02
C GLU A 38 7.52 22.96 -31.27
N VAL A 39 6.42 23.56 -31.68
CA VAL A 39 5.10 23.32 -31.11
C VAL A 39 4.67 21.87 -31.30
N ALA A 40 4.84 21.35 -32.51
CA ALA A 40 4.51 19.96 -32.83
C ALA A 40 5.41 18.97 -32.08
N THR A 41 6.68 19.27 -31.91
CA THR A 41 7.63 18.47 -31.13
C THR A 41 7.22 18.44 -29.66
N TYR A 42 6.80 19.56 -29.09
CA TYR A 42 6.28 19.64 -27.72
C TYR A 42 5.04 18.77 -27.53
N PHE A 43 4.06 18.84 -28.44
CA PHE A 43 2.87 17.99 -28.40
C PHE A 43 3.20 16.51 -28.55
N ALA A 44 4.15 16.14 -29.39
CA ALA A 44 4.59 14.76 -29.56
C ALA A 44 5.25 14.21 -28.27
N ALA A 45 6.11 15.02 -27.63
CA ALA A 45 6.75 14.65 -26.39
C ALA A 45 5.73 14.46 -25.25
N LEU A 46 4.77 15.37 -25.11
CA LEU A 46 3.68 15.25 -24.14
C LEU A 46 2.79 14.03 -24.43
N SER A 47 2.47 13.75 -25.68
CA SER A 47 1.71 12.55 -26.07
C SER A 47 2.42 11.28 -25.67
N GLY A 48 3.73 11.20 -25.91
CA GLY A 48 4.58 10.08 -25.48
C GLY A 48 4.58 9.91 -23.95
N TYR A 49 4.68 11.00 -23.21
CA TYR A 49 4.62 10.99 -21.75
C TYR A 49 3.29 10.44 -21.22
N TYR A 50 2.15 10.96 -21.74
CA TYR A 50 0.82 10.50 -21.33
C TYR A 50 0.55 9.05 -21.76
N LEU A 51 1.01 8.65 -22.93
CA LEU A 51 0.89 7.27 -23.40
C LEU A 51 1.71 6.31 -22.51
N GLY A 52 2.95 6.71 -22.16
CA GLY A 52 3.80 5.97 -21.23
C GLY A 52 3.15 5.83 -19.85
N PHE A 53 2.60 6.93 -19.32
CA PHE A 53 1.86 6.92 -18.07
C PHE A 53 0.63 6.00 -18.12
N TYR A 54 -0.14 6.04 -19.21
CA TYR A 54 -1.29 5.17 -19.42
C TYR A 54 -0.88 3.68 -19.40
N PHE A 55 0.15 3.32 -20.17
CA PHE A 55 0.64 1.94 -20.19
C PHE A 55 1.20 1.49 -18.84
N MET A 56 1.85 2.37 -18.11
CA MET A 56 2.45 2.05 -16.83
C MET A 56 1.40 1.83 -15.71
N PHE A 57 0.32 2.62 -15.70
CA PHE A 57 -0.62 2.63 -14.58
C PHE A 57 -2.04 2.11 -14.89
N LEU A 58 -2.47 2.10 -16.16
CA LEU A 58 -3.86 1.81 -16.51
C LEU A 58 -4.04 0.62 -17.45
N ALA A 59 -3.04 0.26 -18.26
CA ALA A 59 -3.21 -0.76 -19.30
C ALA A 59 -2.93 -2.17 -18.83
N PHE A 60 -2.10 -2.35 -17.80
CA PHE A 60 -1.71 -3.67 -17.32
C PHE A 60 -2.00 -3.80 -15.84
N THR A 61 -3.00 -4.63 -15.50
CA THR A 61 -3.23 -5.04 -14.13
C THR A 61 -2.17 -6.06 -13.73
N ASN A 62 -1.51 -5.85 -12.60
CA ASN A 62 -0.68 -6.88 -12.01
C ASN A 62 -1.57 -8.04 -11.55
N LYS A 63 -1.26 -9.25 -12.01
CA LYS A 63 -1.98 -10.48 -11.61
C LYS A 63 -1.34 -11.15 -10.41
N ASN A 64 -0.15 -10.74 -10.04
CA ASN A 64 0.64 -11.30 -8.96
C ASN A 64 0.69 -10.28 -7.82
N ASN A 65 0.08 -10.63 -6.71
CA ASN A 65 -0.06 -9.80 -5.52
C ASN A 65 0.09 -10.64 -4.24
N TYR A 66 1.03 -11.59 -4.27
CA TYR A 66 1.20 -12.54 -3.16
C TYR A 66 1.65 -11.84 -1.90
N ASN A 67 2.61 -10.93 -2.01
CA ASN A 67 3.04 -10.11 -0.88
C ASN A 67 2.13 -8.87 -0.72
N ASP A 68 1.78 -8.19 -1.82
CA ASP A 68 0.99 -6.97 -1.84
C ASP A 68 -0.40 -7.20 -2.51
N ASN A 69 -1.53 -7.52 -1.75
CA ASN A 69 -1.48 -7.72 -0.31
C ASN A 69 -2.23 -9.01 0.11
N THR A 70 -2.06 -10.10 -0.66
CA THR A 70 -2.60 -11.40 -0.26
C THR A 70 -2.00 -11.86 1.07
N SER A 71 -0.72 -11.52 1.35
CA SER A 71 -0.05 -11.85 2.60
C SER A 71 -0.72 -11.21 3.82
N GLY A 72 -1.15 -9.96 3.72
CA GLY A 72 -1.88 -9.27 4.80
C GLY A 72 -3.23 -9.92 5.08
N VAL A 73 -3.98 -10.26 4.01
CA VAL A 73 -5.26 -10.99 4.14
C VAL A 73 -5.05 -12.36 4.80
N ALA A 74 -4.06 -13.13 4.35
CA ALA A 74 -3.75 -14.44 4.92
C ALA A 74 -3.34 -14.34 6.40
N THR A 75 -2.57 -13.30 6.75
CA THR A 75 -2.18 -13.04 8.15
C THR A 75 -3.40 -12.74 9.02
N LEU A 76 -4.33 -11.88 8.58
CA LEU A 76 -5.56 -11.62 9.31
C LEU A 76 -6.40 -12.88 9.52
N LEU A 77 -6.56 -13.70 8.48
CA LEU A 77 -7.29 -14.98 8.59
C LEU A 77 -6.59 -15.94 9.55
N SER A 78 -5.27 -16.03 9.52
CA SER A 78 -4.50 -16.86 10.45
C SER A 78 -4.63 -16.39 11.89
N ILE A 79 -4.65 -15.07 12.14
CA ILE A 79 -4.88 -14.51 13.48
C ILE A 79 -6.30 -14.86 13.97
N ILE A 80 -7.33 -14.71 13.12
CA ILE A 80 -8.71 -15.08 13.48
C ILE A 80 -8.81 -16.55 13.88
N ASP A 81 -8.12 -17.45 13.19
CA ASP A 81 -8.15 -18.89 13.47
C ASP A 81 -7.44 -19.26 14.80
N GLU A 82 -6.45 -18.47 15.20
CA GLU A 82 -5.64 -18.72 16.41
C GLU A 82 -6.20 -18.07 17.68
N LEU A 83 -7.07 -17.08 17.57
CA LEU A 83 -7.66 -16.40 18.73
C LEU A 83 -8.83 -17.19 19.32
N SER A 84 -8.94 -17.17 20.65
CA SER A 84 -10.07 -17.74 21.38
C SER A 84 -11.35 -16.94 21.15
N ALA A 85 -12.49 -17.54 21.44
CA ALA A 85 -13.79 -16.86 21.31
C ALA A 85 -13.90 -15.60 22.17
N GLN A 86 -13.22 -15.53 23.31
CA GLN A 86 -13.18 -14.35 24.15
C GLN A 86 -12.36 -13.23 23.52
N GLU A 87 -11.16 -13.54 23.02
CA GLU A 87 -10.26 -12.58 22.37
C GLU A 87 -10.88 -12.01 21.09
N LEU A 88 -11.65 -12.82 20.35
CA LEU A 88 -12.40 -12.38 19.18
C LEU A 88 -13.51 -11.38 19.50
N GLN A 89 -14.08 -11.37 20.71
CA GLN A 89 -15.07 -10.38 21.12
C GLN A 89 -14.46 -9.00 21.39
N GLU A 90 -13.15 -8.95 21.67
CA GLU A 90 -12.43 -7.72 21.99
C GLU A 90 -11.62 -7.18 20.80
N THR A 91 -11.57 -7.96 19.71
CA THR A 91 -10.76 -7.64 18.53
C THR A 91 -11.63 -7.52 17.28
N ALA A 92 -11.49 -6.45 16.52
CA ALA A 92 -12.18 -6.28 15.25
C ALA A 92 -11.23 -6.53 14.07
N PHE A 93 -11.74 -7.23 13.07
CA PHE A 93 -11.01 -7.53 11.81
C PHE A 93 -11.72 -6.85 10.66
N ILE A 94 -10.98 -6.05 9.90
CA ILE A 94 -11.54 -5.24 8.81
C ILE A 94 -10.68 -5.43 7.56
N PHE A 95 -11.30 -5.80 6.46
CA PHE A 95 -10.66 -5.92 5.15
C PHE A 95 -11.05 -4.72 4.30
N PHE A 96 -10.05 -3.92 3.92
CA PHE A 96 -10.27 -2.74 3.09
C PHE A 96 -10.04 -3.03 1.62
N ASP A 97 -10.74 -2.33 0.76
CA ASP A 97 -10.53 -2.30 -0.68
C ASP A 97 -9.99 -0.93 -1.14
N ASN A 98 -9.56 -0.87 -2.39
CA ASN A 98 -9.15 0.38 -3.05
C ASN A 98 -8.05 1.15 -2.29
N GLU A 99 -7.10 0.44 -1.66
CA GLU A 99 -5.92 1.06 -1.04
C GLU A 99 -5.14 1.87 -2.10
N GLU A 100 -4.78 1.26 -3.21
CA GLU A 100 -4.04 1.80 -4.35
C GLU A 100 -4.72 3.02 -5.00
N LYS A 101 -6.01 3.17 -4.80
CA LYS A 101 -6.79 4.32 -5.26
C LYS A 101 -6.90 5.44 -4.21
N GLY A 102 -5.90 5.51 -3.33
CA GLY A 102 -5.79 6.54 -2.29
C GLY A 102 -6.49 6.17 -1.00
N LYS A 103 -6.49 4.90 -0.63
CA LYS A 103 -7.03 4.38 0.65
C LYS A 103 -8.52 4.68 0.81
N LYS A 104 -9.30 4.46 -0.25
CA LYS A 104 -10.72 4.84 -0.25
C LYS A 104 -11.54 4.03 0.75
N GLY A 105 -11.25 2.73 0.88
CA GLY A 105 -11.93 1.84 1.82
C GLY A 105 -11.71 2.28 3.27
N SER A 106 -10.46 2.39 3.69
CA SER A 106 -10.13 2.77 5.08
C SER A 106 -10.54 4.18 5.44
N LYS A 107 -10.43 5.15 4.51
CA LYS A 107 -10.91 6.52 4.72
C LYS A 107 -12.42 6.59 4.86
N GLY A 108 -13.16 5.87 4.01
CA GLY A 108 -14.61 5.79 4.09
C GLY A 108 -15.06 5.18 5.42
N TYR A 109 -14.46 4.03 5.77
CA TYR A 109 -14.74 3.37 7.04
C TYR A 109 -14.47 4.30 8.25
N PHE A 110 -13.32 4.96 8.29
CA PHE A 110 -13.01 5.89 9.36
C PHE A 110 -13.98 7.07 9.41
N ALA A 111 -14.42 7.59 8.27
CA ALA A 111 -15.39 8.70 8.24
C ALA A 111 -16.74 8.29 8.84
N ASP A 112 -17.20 7.08 8.55
CA ASP A 112 -18.49 6.54 9.03
C ASP A 112 -18.43 6.11 10.50
N HIS A 113 -17.26 5.67 11.01
CA HIS A 113 -17.05 5.13 12.36
C HIS A 113 -16.10 6.00 13.20
N LYS A 114 -16.03 7.30 12.92
CA LYS A 114 -15.04 8.21 13.52
C LYS A 114 -15.06 8.19 15.06
N ALA A 115 -16.24 8.25 15.66
CA ALA A 115 -16.38 8.31 17.11
C ALA A 115 -15.85 7.04 17.79
N GLU A 116 -16.02 5.89 17.15
CA GLU A 116 -15.56 4.58 17.65
C GLU A 116 -14.06 4.39 17.43
N MET A 117 -13.56 4.77 16.25
CA MET A 117 -12.21 4.46 15.79
C MET A 117 -11.15 5.50 16.19
N GLN A 118 -11.57 6.62 16.74
CA GLN A 118 -10.66 7.74 17.03
C GLN A 118 -9.54 7.36 18.01
N ASP A 119 -9.84 6.53 18.98
CA ASP A 119 -8.92 6.10 20.04
C ASP A 119 -8.49 4.64 19.94
N LYS A 120 -8.97 3.89 18.98
CA LYS A 120 -8.60 2.47 18.82
C LYS A 120 -7.22 2.34 18.17
N LEU A 121 -6.37 1.48 18.76
CA LEU A 121 -5.15 1.06 18.08
C LEU A 121 -5.53 0.24 16.85
N VAL A 122 -5.08 0.67 15.68
CA VAL A 122 -5.34 -0.03 14.41
C VAL A 122 -4.01 -0.52 13.85
N ILE A 123 -3.86 -1.84 13.70
CA ILE A 123 -2.68 -2.47 13.12
C ILE A 123 -3.05 -2.91 11.71
N ASN A 124 -2.36 -2.36 10.72
CA ASN A 124 -2.54 -2.67 9.30
C ASN A 124 -1.41 -3.56 8.81
N PHE A 125 -1.75 -4.73 8.28
CA PHE A 125 -0.81 -5.68 7.70
C PHE A 125 -0.75 -5.47 6.19
N ASP A 126 0.39 -5.02 5.71
CA ASP A 126 0.60 -4.73 4.30
C ASP A 126 1.99 -5.17 3.87
N CYS A 127 2.05 -6.02 2.84
CA CYS A 127 3.31 -6.59 2.36
C CYS A 127 4.08 -7.37 3.45
N VAL A 128 3.42 -8.22 4.21
CA VAL A 128 3.98 -8.92 5.38
C VAL A 128 4.58 -10.30 5.08
N GLY A 129 4.45 -10.78 3.83
CA GLY A 129 4.81 -12.15 3.46
C GLY A 129 6.26 -12.35 3.01
N TYR A 130 7.08 -11.30 2.82
CA TYR A 130 8.40 -11.49 2.23
C TYR A 130 9.50 -10.59 2.78
N GLY A 131 10.28 -11.12 3.68
CA GLY A 131 11.44 -10.47 4.31
C GLY A 131 11.60 -10.86 5.77
N GLY A 132 12.83 -10.86 6.28
CA GLY A 132 13.15 -11.21 7.67
C GLY A 132 13.11 -10.04 8.64
N HIS A 133 12.91 -8.79 8.15
CA HIS A 133 12.78 -7.60 8.99
C HIS A 133 11.31 -7.21 9.07
N ILE A 134 10.68 -7.45 10.22
CA ILE A 134 9.30 -7.01 10.48
C ILE A 134 9.36 -5.58 10.99
N VAL A 135 8.77 -4.67 10.23
CA VAL A 135 8.83 -3.24 10.48
C VAL A 135 7.46 -2.73 10.88
N PHE A 136 7.40 -2.08 12.01
CA PHE A 136 6.23 -1.37 12.48
C PHE A 136 6.45 0.14 12.36
N ILE A 137 5.46 0.84 11.82
CA ILE A 137 5.50 2.29 11.64
C ILE A 137 4.27 2.89 12.30
N ALA A 138 4.48 3.54 13.43
CA ALA A 138 3.40 4.09 14.24
C ALA A 138 3.17 5.58 13.99
N LYS A 139 1.91 5.98 13.99
CA LYS A 139 1.54 7.41 14.07
C LYS A 139 1.74 7.92 15.50
N PRO A 140 1.95 9.25 15.69
CA PRO A 140 2.23 9.81 17.01
C PRO A 140 1.18 9.46 18.07
N ASP A 141 -0.10 9.43 17.70
CA ASP A 141 -1.17 9.09 18.64
C ASP A 141 -1.14 7.60 19.03
N ALA A 142 -0.72 6.73 18.11
CA ALA A 142 -0.52 5.30 18.41
C ALA A 142 0.63 5.08 19.39
N GLU A 143 1.73 5.83 19.26
CA GLU A 143 2.89 5.74 20.16
C GLU A 143 2.56 6.07 21.62
N GLN A 144 1.49 6.83 21.86
CA GLN A 144 1.04 7.22 23.21
C GLN A 144 0.18 6.13 23.88
N LYS A 145 -0.22 5.08 23.15
CA LYS A 145 -1.08 4.02 23.65
C LYS A 145 -0.31 2.97 24.47
N THR A 146 -0.89 2.49 25.54
CA THR A 146 -0.36 1.36 26.31
C THR A 146 -0.33 0.08 25.49
N GLU A 147 -1.34 -0.10 24.64
CA GLU A 147 -1.46 -1.22 23.71
C GLU A 147 -0.29 -1.24 22.69
N TYR A 148 0.19 -0.06 22.26
CA TYR A 148 1.37 0.00 21.40
C TYR A 148 2.64 -0.47 22.11
N SER A 149 2.79 -0.14 23.39
CA SER A 149 3.90 -0.63 24.19
C SER A 149 3.84 -2.16 24.36
N ALA A 150 2.64 -2.73 24.56
CA ALA A 150 2.43 -4.17 24.61
C ALA A 150 2.73 -4.84 23.26
N LEU A 151 2.34 -4.20 22.13
CA LEU A 151 2.69 -4.66 20.78
C LEU A 151 4.21 -4.73 20.60
N CYS A 152 4.95 -3.69 20.96
CA CYS A 152 6.41 -3.68 20.88
C CYS A 152 7.06 -4.83 21.67
N GLN A 153 6.55 -5.12 22.86
CA GLN A 153 7.05 -6.20 23.72
C GLN A 153 6.68 -7.60 23.20
N SER A 154 5.70 -7.71 22.33
CA SER A 154 5.24 -8.99 21.81
C SER A 154 5.99 -9.43 20.55
N PHE A 155 6.86 -8.61 20.00
CA PHE A 155 7.67 -8.92 18.82
C PHE A 155 9.18 -8.97 19.14
N PRO A 156 9.67 -9.98 19.87
CA PRO A 156 11.09 -10.14 20.17
C PRO A 156 11.87 -10.51 18.89
N ASN A 157 13.14 -10.10 18.83
CA ASN A 157 14.04 -10.60 17.79
C ASN A 157 14.31 -12.10 18.02
N GLY A 158 14.29 -12.88 16.95
CA GLY A 158 14.54 -14.32 17.03
C GLY A 158 13.96 -15.10 15.86
N ASN A 159 14.26 -16.39 15.80
CA ASN A 159 13.75 -17.30 14.75
C ASN A 159 13.98 -16.82 13.30
N GLY A 160 15.07 -16.09 13.06
CA GLY A 160 15.36 -15.52 11.75
C GLY A 160 14.66 -14.21 11.43
N PHE A 161 13.91 -13.64 12.39
CA PHE A 161 13.23 -12.35 12.26
C PHE A 161 13.85 -11.29 13.18
N GLU A 162 13.94 -10.07 12.64
CA GLU A 162 14.25 -8.85 13.39
C GLU A 162 13.03 -7.93 13.37
N SER A 163 12.55 -7.51 14.53
CA SER A 163 11.44 -6.56 14.64
C SER A 163 11.95 -5.17 14.96
N THR A 164 11.47 -4.17 14.23
CA THR A 164 11.90 -2.78 14.41
C THR A 164 10.67 -1.86 14.38
N PHE A 165 10.64 -0.91 15.31
CA PHE A 165 9.55 0.03 15.50
C PHE A 165 10.02 1.44 15.17
N TYR A 166 9.35 2.08 14.23
CA TYR A 166 9.69 3.43 13.77
C TYR A 166 8.51 4.38 13.94
N PRO A 167 8.78 5.66 14.27
CA PRO A 167 7.77 6.69 14.16
C PRO A 167 7.41 6.94 12.68
N LYS A 168 6.19 7.36 12.41
CA LYS A 168 5.78 7.76 11.04
C LYS A 168 6.62 8.92 10.50
N LYS A 169 7.07 9.80 11.37
CA LYS A 169 7.94 10.92 10.99
C LYS A 169 9.24 10.40 10.38
N GLY A 170 9.47 10.73 9.11
CA GLY A 170 10.65 10.28 8.35
C GLY A 170 10.46 8.99 7.57
N SER A 171 9.34 8.25 7.77
CA SER A 171 9.01 7.08 6.97
C SER A 171 8.20 7.47 5.72
N GLN A 172 8.53 6.84 4.58
CA GLN A 172 7.78 6.97 3.33
C GLN A 172 6.67 5.92 3.18
N ALA A 173 6.55 4.98 4.13
CA ALA A 173 5.50 3.97 4.08
C ALA A 173 4.11 4.62 4.05
N ASN A 174 3.27 4.13 3.13
CA ASN A 174 1.98 4.69 2.83
C ASN A 174 0.99 3.53 2.63
N SER A 175 0.09 3.33 3.59
CA SER A 175 -0.93 2.28 3.57
C SER A 175 -2.12 2.68 4.42
N ASP A 176 -3.13 1.82 4.55
CA ASP A 176 -4.42 2.07 5.19
C ASP A 176 -4.34 2.55 6.65
N TYR A 177 -3.27 2.19 7.40
CA TYR A 177 -3.07 2.68 8.78
C TYR A 177 -3.06 4.21 8.88
N LEU A 178 -2.70 4.91 7.81
CA LEU A 178 -2.68 6.38 7.79
C LEU A 178 -4.06 7.01 7.90
N SER A 179 -5.12 6.26 7.61
CA SER A 179 -6.50 6.73 7.72
C SER A 179 -6.97 6.87 9.17
N PHE A 180 -6.28 6.23 10.11
CA PHE A 180 -6.65 6.20 11.53
C PHE A 180 -5.69 7.04 12.38
N PRO A 181 -6.18 7.78 13.42
CA PRO A 181 -5.31 8.54 14.32
C PRO A 181 -4.26 7.65 15.00
N CYS A 182 -4.69 6.54 15.61
CA CYS A 182 -3.82 5.58 16.29
C CYS A 182 -3.43 4.41 15.36
N GLY A 183 -3.06 4.70 14.11
CA GLY A 183 -2.68 3.71 13.11
C GLY A 183 -1.22 3.27 13.22
N VAL A 184 -0.99 1.97 13.05
CA VAL A 184 0.32 1.31 12.98
C VAL A 184 0.36 0.46 11.71
N GLY A 185 1.31 0.70 10.82
CA GLY A 185 1.58 -0.16 9.67
C GLY A 185 2.58 -1.25 10.04
N CYS A 186 2.31 -2.48 9.65
CA CYS A 186 3.20 -3.63 9.77
C CYS A 186 3.57 -4.13 8.37
N MET A 187 4.85 -4.30 8.11
CA MET A 187 5.37 -4.82 6.83
C MET A 187 6.61 -5.69 7.04
N ALA A 188 6.85 -6.63 6.13
CA ALA A 188 8.06 -7.43 6.08
C ALA A 188 9.03 -6.86 5.03
N CYS A 189 10.25 -6.58 5.44
CA CYS A 189 11.27 -5.96 4.62
C CYS A 189 12.49 -6.84 4.44
N LYS A 190 13.20 -6.62 3.34
CA LYS A 190 14.59 -7.05 3.16
C LYS A 190 15.54 -5.88 3.40
N LYS A 191 16.76 -6.20 3.78
CA LYS A 191 17.82 -5.22 3.96
C LYS A 191 18.73 -5.22 2.74
N SER A 192 18.90 -4.04 2.13
CA SER A 192 19.85 -3.87 1.03
C SER A 192 21.29 -3.94 1.52
N GLN A 193 22.25 -4.06 0.61
CA GLN A 193 23.68 -4.00 0.94
C GLN A 193 24.10 -2.70 1.64
N LYS A 194 23.34 -1.62 1.42
CA LYS A 194 23.55 -0.30 2.07
C LYS A 194 22.78 -0.14 3.37
N GLY A 195 22.15 -1.21 3.88
CA GLY A 195 21.40 -1.21 5.13
C GLY A 195 19.97 -0.65 5.05
N MET A 196 19.50 -0.26 3.87
CA MET A 196 18.14 0.26 3.69
C MET A 196 17.13 -0.88 3.67
N LEU A 197 16.04 -0.72 4.42
CA LEU A 197 14.91 -1.64 4.42
C LEU A 197 13.97 -1.32 3.26
N TYR A 198 13.48 -2.35 2.58
CA TYR A 198 12.57 -2.23 1.46
C TYR A 198 11.70 -3.49 1.32
N THR A 199 10.50 -3.33 0.77
CA THR A 199 9.60 -4.42 0.35
C THR A 199 9.91 -4.79 -1.09
N PRO A 200 10.44 -6.01 -1.37
CA PRO A 200 10.82 -6.37 -2.74
C PRO A 200 9.61 -6.75 -3.59
N TYR A 201 9.70 -6.43 -4.86
CA TYR A 201 8.80 -6.87 -5.95
C TYR A 201 7.37 -6.33 -5.92
N ILE A 202 6.98 -5.51 -4.93
CA ILE A 202 5.64 -4.90 -4.89
C ILE A 202 5.35 -4.16 -6.20
N HIS A 203 4.09 -4.18 -6.63
CA HIS A 203 3.61 -3.57 -7.88
C HIS A 203 4.30 -4.11 -9.15
N THR A 204 4.90 -5.30 -9.09
CA THR A 204 5.52 -5.94 -10.26
C THR A 204 4.99 -7.36 -10.49
N PRO A 205 5.10 -7.90 -11.72
CA PRO A 205 4.77 -9.31 -11.99
C PRO A 205 5.62 -10.33 -11.23
N LYS A 206 6.66 -9.88 -10.50
CA LYS A 206 7.53 -10.72 -9.67
C LYS A 206 7.03 -10.87 -8.24
N ASP A 207 5.92 -10.25 -7.90
CA ASP A 207 5.28 -10.42 -6.59
C ASP A 207 4.52 -11.77 -6.51
N VAL A 208 5.30 -12.84 -6.40
CA VAL A 208 4.85 -14.24 -6.37
C VAL A 208 5.28 -14.97 -5.11
N VAL A 209 5.74 -14.24 -4.10
CA VAL A 209 6.28 -14.84 -2.86
C VAL A 209 5.54 -14.28 -1.65
N ALA A 210 4.93 -15.18 -0.90
CA ALA A 210 4.48 -14.95 0.48
C ALA A 210 4.88 -16.18 1.30
N ASN A 211 5.76 -16.01 2.27
CA ASN A 211 6.29 -17.11 3.08
C ASN A 211 5.38 -17.38 4.28
N ASN A 212 5.04 -18.64 4.47
CA ASN A 212 4.23 -19.06 5.62
C ASN A 212 4.91 -18.78 6.95
N GLU A 213 6.24 -18.80 7.00
CA GLU A 213 7.03 -18.49 8.20
C GLU A 213 6.80 -17.03 8.66
N ASN A 214 6.68 -16.09 7.72
CA ASN A 214 6.34 -14.71 8.03
C ASN A 214 4.95 -14.61 8.65
N ILE A 215 3.97 -15.25 8.01
CA ILE A 215 2.58 -15.26 8.48
C ILE A 215 2.50 -15.89 9.87
N ALA A 216 3.10 -17.06 10.07
CA ALA A 216 3.10 -17.76 11.36
C ALA A 216 3.78 -16.92 12.45
N TYR A 217 4.95 -16.32 12.17
CA TYR A 217 5.66 -15.47 13.12
C TYR A 217 4.78 -14.28 13.55
N ILE A 218 4.17 -13.58 12.60
CA ILE A 218 3.31 -12.43 12.90
C ILE A 218 2.08 -12.89 13.68
N THR A 219 1.41 -13.95 13.26
CA THR A 219 0.22 -14.50 13.92
C THR A 219 0.49 -14.84 15.37
N GLN A 220 1.57 -15.57 15.67
CA GLN A 220 1.92 -15.95 17.04
C GLN A 220 2.21 -14.74 17.93
N ASN A 221 2.92 -13.74 17.40
CA ASN A 221 3.26 -12.55 18.18
C ASN A 221 2.03 -11.60 18.35
N ILE A 222 1.13 -11.54 17.39
CA ILE A 222 -0.15 -10.81 17.56
C ILE A 222 -1.03 -11.54 18.59
N LYS A 223 -1.11 -12.87 18.57
CA LYS A 223 -1.80 -13.63 19.63
C LYS A 223 -1.24 -13.28 21.01
N SER A 224 0.09 -13.37 21.17
CA SER A 224 0.76 -12.97 22.42
C SER A 224 0.54 -11.49 22.79
N PHE A 225 0.31 -10.63 21.84
CA PHE A 225 -0.08 -9.25 22.08
C PHE A 225 -1.51 -9.15 22.61
N VAL A 226 -2.46 -9.82 21.97
CA VAL A 226 -3.88 -9.80 22.39
C VAL A 226 -4.05 -10.40 23.76
N GLU A 227 -3.33 -11.48 24.12
CA GLU A 227 -3.31 -12.09 25.45
C GLU A 227 -2.84 -11.15 26.59
N LYS A 228 -2.20 -10.03 26.25
CA LYS A 228 -1.70 -9.03 27.22
C LYS A 228 -2.61 -7.82 27.41
N LEU A 229 -3.65 -7.70 26.58
CA LEU A 229 -4.62 -6.61 26.67
C LEU A 229 -5.68 -6.86 27.73
#